data_da2ac8fd5b8e671cb39c69d086d91aae
#
_entry.id   da2ac8fd5b8e671cb39c69d086d91aae
#
_cell.length_a   1.000
_cell.length_b   1.000
_cell.length_c   1.000
_cell.angle_alpha   90.00
_cell.angle_beta   90.00
_cell.angle_gamma   90.00
#
_symmetry.space_group_name_H-M   'P 1'
#
loop_
_entity.id
_entity.type
_entity.pdbx_description
1 polymer ?
#
loop_
_entity_poly.entity_id
_entity_poly.type
_entity_poly.pdbx_seq_one_letter_code
_entity_poly.pdbx_strand_id
1 'polypeptide(L)'
;LDLPVWVSRYAQRRYGAPDAAAGAAWQLLLRSVYNCSGACVNHNRSPLVRRPSLHMDTQLWYNASDVYEAWRLLLSAGAALGSSPAFRYDLADVTRQAVQQLVADYYQRIRDSFQRRALPELLAAGGVLLYDLLPELDALLGSQRLFLLGRLLQSARAAATSEREAEQYERNARNQVTLWGPSGNILDYANKQLAGLVLDYYGVRWSLFVSLLVESLNTGSPFHQEQFNQAVFQVER
;
A
#
# COMPACT_ATOMS: atom_id res chain seq x y z
N LEU A 1 9.35 -1.29 -31.09
CA LEU A 1 9.82 -2.08 -29.97
C LEU A 1 8.81 -3.20 -29.68
N ASP A 2 9.27 -4.46 -29.69
CA ASP A 2 8.44 -5.60 -29.24
C ASP A 2 8.51 -5.66 -27.69
N LEU A 3 7.49 -5.15 -27.01
CA LEU A 3 7.45 -5.08 -25.55
C LEU A 3 7.47 -6.46 -24.85
N PRO A 4 6.72 -7.48 -25.31
CA PRO A 4 6.81 -8.83 -24.75
C PRO A 4 8.22 -9.41 -24.79
N VAL A 5 8.90 -9.31 -25.92
CA VAL A 5 10.31 -9.77 -26.06
C VAL A 5 11.24 -8.94 -25.17
N TRP A 6 11.04 -7.63 -25.14
CA TRP A 6 11.86 -6.74 -24.32
C TRP A 6 11.73 -7.04 -22.82
N VAL A 7 10.51 -7.25 -22.32
CA VAL A 7 10.26 -7.49 -20.90
C VAL A 7 10.84 -8.83 -20.42
N SER A 8 10.80 -9.87 -21.26
CA SER A 8 11.44 -11.14 -20.96
C SER A 8 12.96 -11.01 -20.84
N ARG A 9 13.59 -10.26 -21.75
CA ARG A 9 15.03 -9.94 -21.70
C ARG A 9 15.37 -9.03 -20.52
N TYR A 10 14.47 -8.14 -20.13
CA TYR A 10 14.62 -7.29 -18.96
C TYR A 10 14.69 -8.12 -17.69
N ALA A 11 13.74 -9.04 -17.47
CA ALA A 11 13.72 -9.92 -16.30
C ALA A 11 15.03 -10.74 -16.19
N GLN A 12 15.48 -11.36 -17.29
CA GLN A 12 16.72 -12.11 -17.33
C GLN A 12 17.94 -11.25 -16.93
N ARG A 13 18.08 -10.06 -17.52
CA ARG A 13 19.22 -9.16 -17.21
C ARG A 13 19.14 -8.64 -15.77
N ARG A 14 17.94 -8.34 -15.29
CA ARG A 14 17.72 -7.79 -13.95
C ARG A 14 18.04 -8.81 -12.86
N TYR A 15 17.74 -10.07 -13.08
CA TYR A 15 17.96 -11.13 -12.09
C TYR A 15 19.27 -11.89 -12.27
N GLY A 16 19.94 -11.70 -13.40
CA GLY A 16 21.22 -12.30 -13.70
C GLY A 16 21.14 -13.73 -14.31
N ALA A 17 19.95 -14.31 -14.38
CA ALA A 17 19.72 -15.62 -14.97
C ALA A 17 18.34 -15.69 -15.66
N PRO A 18 18.18 -16.53 -16.69
CA PRO A 18 16.87 -16.79 -17.27
C PRO A 18 16.04 -17.69 -16.33
N ASP A 19 14.76 -17.35 -16.20
CA ASP A 19 13.77 -18.17 -15.51
C ASP A 19 12.42 -17.99 -16.18
N ALA A 20 11.77 -19.11 -16.52
CA ALA A 20 10.52 -19.11 -17.28
C ALA A 20 9.35 -18.53 -16.47
N ALA A 21 9.29 -18.84 -15.16
CA ALA A 21 8.24 -18.34 -14.29
C ALA A 21 8.37 -16.82 -14.07
N ALA A 22 9.58 -16.35 -13.83
CA ALA A 22 9.85 -14.90 -13.71
C ALA A 22 9.54 -14.18 -15.03
N GLY A 23 9.90 -14.74 -16.19
CA GLY A 23 9.54 -14.19 -17.49
C GLY A 23 8.03 -14.09 -17.70
N ALA A 24 7.28 -15.15 -17.35
CA ALA A 24 5.81 -15.17 -17.43
C ALA A 24 5.18 -14.16 -16.47
N ALA A 25 5.71 -14.03 -15.25
CA ALA A 25 5.26 -13.01 -14.28
C ALA A 25 5.36 -11.60 -14.85
N TRP A 26 6.47 -11.25 -15.47
CA TRP A 26 6.66 -9.94 -16.09
C TRP A 26 5.73 -9.70 -17.30
N GLN A 27 5.36 -10.74 -18.05
CA GLN A 27 4.33 -10.61 -19.10
C GLN A 27 2.95 -10.28 -18.51
N LEU A 28 2.60 -10.91 -17.38
CA LEU A 28 1.37 -10.60 -16.66
C LEU A 28 1.36 -9.16 -16.11
N LEU A 29 2.46 -8.72 -15.52
CA LEU A 29 2.61 -7.34 -15.04
C LEU A 29 2.53 -6.32 -16.18
N LEU A 30 3.14 -6.61 -17.33
CA LEU A 30 3.09 -5.76 -18.51
C LEU A 30 1.65 -5.53 -18.99
N ARG A 31 0.82 -6.60 -19.04
CA ARG A 31 -0.56 -6.48 -19.50
C ARG A 31 -1.55 -6.00 -18.43
N SER A 32 -1.14 -5.96 -17.15
CA SER A 32 -1.96 -5.53 -16.02
C SER A 32 -1.53 -4.17 -15.49
N VAL A 33 -0.75 -4.12 -14.41
CA VAL A 33 -0.39 -2.88 -13.70
C VAL A 33 0.37 -1.87 -14.56
N TYR A 34 1.15 -2.32 -15.54
CA TYR A 34 1.89 -1.44 -16.45
C TYR A 34 1.10 -1.04 -17.71
N ASN A 35 -0.07 -1.61 -17.94
CA ASN A 35 -0.90 -1.28 -19.09
C ASN A 35 -1.92 -0.20 -18.74
N CYS A 36 -1.44 1.00 -18.46
CA CYS A 36 -2.29 2.14 -18.19
C CYS A 36 -2.37 3.06 -19.41
N SER A 37 -3.52 3.09 -20.06
CA SER A 37 -3.81 3.93 -21.24
C SER A 37 -4.74 5.12 -20.92
N GLY A 38 -4.60 5.75 -19.74
CA GLY A 38 -5.36 6.93 -19.34
C GLY A 38 -6.47 6.70 -18.32
N ALA A 39 -7.03 5.48 -18.21
CA ALA A 39 -8.10 5.18 -17.24
C ALA A 39 -7.62 5.04 -15.79
N CYS A 40 -6.31 5.05 -15.55
CA CYS A 40 -5.72 4.81 -14.24
C CYS A 40 -5.55 6.07 -13.37
N VAL A 41 -5.80 7.26 -13.90
CA VAL A 41 -5.47 8.54 -13.21
C VAL A 41 -6.13 8.66 -11.85
N ASN A 42 -7.35 8.17 -11.67
CA ASN A 42 -8.07 8.22 -10.40
C ASN A 42 -8.02 6.90 -9.61
N HIS A 43 -7.46 5.84 -10.17
CA HIS A 43 -7.43 4.48 -9.59
C HIS A 43 -6.02 4.02 -9.21
N ASN A 44 -5.03 4.92 -9.28
CA ASN A 44 -3.63 4.62 -9.00
C ASN A 44 -3.27 4.65 -7.51
N ARG A 45 -4.19 5.08 -6.65
CA ARG A 45 -3.96 5.14 -5.21
C ARG A 45 -4.43 3.85 -4.54
N SER A 46 -3.53 3.23 -3.80
CA SER A 46 -3.87 2.09 -2.95
C SER A 46 -5.01 2.45 -1.97
N PRO A 47 -6.02 1.60 -1.81
CA PRO A 47 -7.01 1.77 -0.75
C PRO A 47 -6.38 1.97 0.63
N LEU A 48 -5.27 1.27 0.90
CA LEU A 48 -4.55 1.38 2.16
C LEU A 48 -4.11 2.81 2.49
N VAL A 49 -3.54 3.52 1.52
CA VAL A 49 -2.97 4.87 1.75
C VAL A 49 -4.01 5.98 1.76
N ARG A 50 -5.23 5.69 1.29
CA ARG A 50 -6.31 6.67 1.30
C ARG A 50 -6.94 6.77 2.67
N ARG A 51 -7.36 7.97 3.04
CA ARG A 51 -8.18 8.15 4.23
C ARG A 51 -9.49 7.36 4.03
N PRO A 52 -9.82 6.38 4.89
CA PRO A 52 -10.96 5.50 4.66
C PRO A 52 -12.29 6.26 4.73
N SER A 53 -13.25 5.80 3.94
CA SER A 53 -14.63 6.29 3.94
C SER A 53 -15.57 5.16 3.49
N LEU A 54 -16.86 5.27 3.76
CA LEU A 54 -17.85 4.29 3.29
C LEU A 54 -18.10 4.34 1.76
N HIS A 55 -17.57 5.37 1.09
CA HIS A 55 -17.75 5.61 -0.36
C HIS A 55 -16.44 5.56 -1.15
N MET A 56 -15.39 4.93 -0.59
CA MET A 56 -14.12 4.82 -1.27
C MET A 56 -14.24 3.90 -2.50
N ASP A 57 -13.83 4.41 -3.66
CA ASP A 57 -13.74 3.64 -4.89
C ASP A 57 -12.48 2.75 -4.87
N THR A 58 -12.66 1.46 -5.15
CA THR A 58 -11.60 0.46 -5.21
C THR A 58 -11.41 -0.13 -6.61
N GLN A 59 -12.01 0.48 -7.63
CA GLN A 59 -11.87 0.03 -9.01
C GLN A 59 -10.40 0.01 -9.45
N LEU A 60 -10.05 -1.01 -10.21
CA LEU A 60 -8.75 -1.19 -10.85
C LEU A 60 -8.90 -1.04 -12.37
N TRP A 61 -7.86 -0.56 -13.07
CA TRP A 61 -7.80 -0.53 -14.53
C TRP A 61 -7.34 -1.86 -15.14
N TYR A 62 -7.01 -2.84 -14.31
CA TYR A 62 -6.48 -4.14 -14.71
C TYR A 62 -7.19 -5.28 -13.96
N ASN A 63 -7.01 -6.49 -14.47
CA ASN A 63 -7.52 -7.69 -13.79
C ASN A 63 -6.61 -8.08 -12.61
N ALA A 64 -7.15 -8.05 -11.41
CA ALA A 64 -6.47 -8.43 -10.18
C ALA A 64 -5.86 -9.84 -10.24
N SER A 65 -6.51 -10.78 -10.92
CA SER A 65 -6.02 -12.16 -11.08
C SER A 65 -4.67 -12.23 -11.79
N ASP A 66 -4.37 -11.30 -12.69
CA ASP A 66 -3.07 -11.25 -13.37
C ASP A 66 -1.94 -10.90 -12.39
N VAL A 67 -2.20 -10.06 -11.40
CA VAL A 67 -1.22 -9.72 -10.36
C VAL A 67 -1.01 -10.86 -9.38
N TYR A 68 -2.07 -11.53 -8.96
CA TYR A 68 -1.96 -12.71 -8.09
C TYR A 68 -1.20 -13.85 -8.79
N GLU A 69 -1.45 -14.08 -10.08
CA GLU A 69 -0.71 -15.09 -10.83
C GLU A 69 0.75 -14.68 -11.05
N ALA A 70 1.03 -13.40 -11.34
CA ALA A 70 2.41 -12.91 -11.44
C ALA A 70 3.16 -13.10 -10.10
N TRP A 71 2.51 -12.80 -8.98
CA TRP A 71 3.05 -13.01 -7.65
C TRP A 71 3.35 -14.49 -7.38
N ARG A 72 2.42 -15.40 -7.69
CA ARG A 72 2.59 -16.84 -7.53
C ARG A 72 3.77 -17.37 -8.37
N LEU A 73 3.91 -16.88 -9.60
CA LEU A 73 5.02 -17.25 -10.49
C LEU A 73 6.37 -16.74 -9.96
N LEU A 74 6.44 -15.51 -9.43
CA LEU A 74 7.66 -15.02 -8.78
C LEU A 74 7.99 -15.83 -7.52
N LEU A 75 7.02 -16.20 -6.70
CA LEU A 75 7.26 -17.10 -5.56
C LEU A 75 7.88 -18.43 -6.01
N SER A 76 7.38 -19.03 -7.10
CA SER A 76 7.92 -20.28 -7.62
C SER A 76 9.34 -20.15 -8.16
N ALA A 77 9.74 -18.97 -8.65
CA ALA A 77 11.11 -18.69 -9.11
C ALA A 77 12.08 -18.44 -7.94
N GLY A 78 11.59 -18.37 -6.70
CA GLY A 78 12.38 -18.01 -5.52
C GLY A 78 13.58 -18.93 -5.25
N ALA A 79 13.44 -20.23 -5.51
CA ALA A 79 14.54 -21.20 -5.33
C ALA A 79 15.72 -20.91 -6.28
N ALA A 80 15.43 -20.51 -7.52
CA ALA A 80 16.47 -20.24 -8.52
C ALA A 80 17.03 -18.81 -8.42
N LEU A 81 16.20 -17.83 -8.14
CA LEU A 81 16.54 -16.40 -8.24
C LEU A 81 16.71 -15.70 -6.88
N GLY A 82 16.41 -16.37 -5.77
CA GLY A 82 16.39 -15.76 -4.43
C GLY A 82 17.72 -15.17 -3.95
N SER A 83 18.86 -15.56 -4.54
CA SER A 83 20.16 -14.94 -4.28
C SER A 83 20.29 -13.53 -4.90
N SER A 84 19.51 -13.22 -5.95
CA SER A 84 19.53 -11.91 -6.61
C SER A 84 18.86 -10.83 -5.75
N PRO A 85 19.55 -9.74 -5.37
CA PRO A 85 18.94 -8.64 -4.63
C PRO A 85 17.81 -7.95 -5.40
N ALA A 86 17.93 -7.85 -6.74
CA ALA A 86 16.92 -7.26 -7.58
C ALA A 86 15.64 -8.12 -7.63
N PHE A 87 15.80 -9.45 -7.64
CA PHE A 87 14.66 -10.36 -7.56
C PHE A 87 13.92 -10.23 -6.21
N ARG A 88 14.65 -10.22 -5.10
CA ARG A 88 14.03 -10.03 -3.76
C ARG A 88 13.28 -8.71 -3.65
N TYR A 89 13.84 -7.64 -4.23
CA TYR A 89 13.15 -6.34 -4.28
C TYR A 89 11.85 -6.42 -5.07
N ASP A 90 11.89 -6.98 -6.28
CA ASP A 90 10.70 -7.08 -7.13
C ASP A 90 9.65 -8.03 -6.56
N LEU A 91 10.08 -9.14 -5.94
CA LEU A 91 9.17 -10.04 -5.23
C LEU A 91 8.45 -9.31 -4.09
N ALA A 92 9.16 -8.53 -3.28
CA ALA A 92 8.55 -7.73 -2.22
C ALA A 92 7.58 -6.67 -2.79
N ASP A 93 7.94 -6.00 -3.88
CA ASP A 93 7.09 -4.98 -4.51
C ASP A 93 5.82 -5.57 -5.14
N VAL A 94 5.92 -6.72 -5.81
CA VAL A 94 4.75 -7.43 -6.36
C VAL A 94 3.89 -8.03 -5.24
N THR A 95 4.49 -8.54 -4.17
CA THR A 95 3.75 -8.99 -2.98
C THR A 95 2.98 -7.83 -2.35
N ARG A 96 3.61 -6.67 -2.19
CA ARG A 96 2.95 -5.43 -1.73
C ARG A 96 1.74 -5.09 -2.61
N GLN A 97 1.88 -5.23 -3.95
CA GLN A 97 0.79 -4.97 -4.89
C GLN A 97 -0.35 -5.98 -4.74
N ALA A 98 -0.05 -7.26 -4.49
CA ALA A 98 -1.05 -8.29 -4.22
C ALA A 98 -1.78 -8.04 -2.88
N VAL A 99 -1.05 -7.71 -1.82
CA VAL A 99 -1.64 -7.39 -0.50
C VAL A 99 -2.53 -6.15 -0.58
N GLN A 100 -2.17 -5.14 -1.36
CA GLN A 100 -3.01 -3.96 -1.61
C GLN A 100 -4.41 -4.33 -2.12
N GLN A 101 -4.52 -5.37 -2.94
CA GLN A 101 -5.81 -5.85 -3.45
C GLN A 101 -6.61 -6.57 -2.36
N LEU A 102 -5.93 -7.36 -1.52
CA LEU A 102 -6.57 -7.94 -0.32
C LEU A 102 -7.09 -6.85 0.62
N VAL A 103 -6.35 -5.76 0.81
CA VAL A 103 -6.85 -4.61 1.59
C VAL A 103 -8.13 -4.04 0.99
N ALA A 104 -8.23 -3.94 -0.34
CA ALA A 104 -9.46 -3.50 -1.01
C ALA A 104 -10.64 -4.46 -0.76
N ASP A 105 -10.39 -5.78 -0.83
CA ASP A 105 -11.41 -6.80 -0.58
C ASP A 105 -11.90 -6.76 0.88
N TYR A 106 -10.99 -6.61 1.85
CA TYR A 106 -11.36 -6.50 3.26
C TYR A 106 -12.06 -5.18 3.58
N TYR A 107 -11.67 -4.10 2.94
CA TYR A 107 -12.42 -2.84 3.03
C TYR A 107 -13.87 -3.03 2.53
N GLN A 108 -14.09 -3.69 1.40
CA GLN A 108 -15.43 -3.95 0.90
C GLN A 108 -16.24 -4.81 1.89
N ARG A 109 -15.63 -5.84 2.47
CA ARG A 109 -16.28 -6.66 3.52
C ARG A 109 -16.66 -5.83 4.74
N ILE A 110 -15.77 -4.95 5.23
CA ILE A 110 -16.05 -4.02 6.35
C ILE A 110 -17.23 -3.14 6.01
N ARG A 111 -17.22 -2.48 4.84
CA ARG A 111 -18.29 -1.60 4.36
C ARG A 111 -19.64 -2.35 4.27
N ASP A 112 -19.65 -3.49 3.60
CA ASP A 112 -20.87 -4.28 3.35
C ASP A 112 -21.43 -4.86 4.66
N SER A 113 -20.57 -5.28 5.59
CA SER A 113 -20.97 -5.72 6.92
C SER A 113 -21.56 -4.58 7.75
N PHE A 114 -20.97 -3.38 7.67
CA PHE A 114 -21.52 -2.18 8.30
C PHE A 114 -22.91 -1.84 7.75
N GLN A 115 -23.09 -1.83 6.42
CA GLN A 115 -24.36 -1.54 5.77
C GLN A 115 -25.47 -2.54 6.15
N ARG A 116 -25.10 -3.82 6.29
CA ARG A 116 -26.03 -4.90 6.74
C ARG A 116 -26.20 -4.95 8.26
N ARG A 117 -25.52 -4.07 9.01
CA ARG A 117 -25.48 -4.07 10.48
C ARG A 117 -24.98 -5.39 11.08
N ALA A 118 -24.09 -6.08 10.39
CA ALA A 118 -23.53 -7.38 10.74
C ALA A 118 -22.23 -7.20 11.55
N LEU A 119 -22.36 -6.87 12.85
CA LEU A 119 -21.24 -6.57 13.74
C LEU A 119 -20.19 -7.70 13.81
N PRO A 120 -20.54 -8.99 13.93
CA PRO A 120 -19.55 -10.06 13.97
C PRO A 120 -18.67 -10.12 12.69
N GLU A 121 -19.27 -9.96 11.52
CA GLU A 121 -18.55 -9.97 10.24
C GLU A 121 -17.66 -8.72 10.08
N LEU A 122 -18.14 -7.55 10.57
CA LEU A 122 -17.34 -6.32 10.58
C LEU A 122 -16.09 -6.50 11.46
N LEU A 123 -16.26 -7.05 12.67
CA LEU A 123 -15.15 -7.31 13.59
C LEU A 123 -14.17 -8.32 12.99
N ALA A 124 -14.66 -9.39 12.37
CA ALA A 124 -13.80 -10.39 11.72
C ALA A 124 -13.01 -9.77 10.56
N ALA A 125 -13.66 -9.01 9.67
CA ALA A 125 -12.98 -8.38 8.53
C ALA A 125 -12.00 -7.27 8.98
N GLY A 126 -12.40 -6.46 9.96
CA GLY A 126 -11.53 -5.44 10.57
C GLY A 126 -10.34 -6.05 11.29
N GLY A 127 -10.54 -7.17 11.99
CA GLY A 127 -9.47 -7.90 12.65
C GLY A 127 -8.40 -8.38 11.68
N VAL A 128 -8.79 -9.05 10.59
CA VAL A 128 -7.83 -9.49 9.57
C VAL A 128 -7.08 -8.31 8.94
N LEU A 129 -7.79 -7.22 8.62
CA LEU A 129 -7.13 -6.04 8.07
C LEU A 129 -6.07 -5.48 9.03
N LEU A 130 -6.45 -5.24 10.29
CA LEU A 130 -5.63 -4.50 11.25
C LEU A 130 -4.53 -5.34 11.91
N TYR A 131 -4.78 -6.63 12.15
CA TYR A 131 -3.89 -7.47 12.96
C TYR A 131 -3.12 -8.51 12.15
N ASP A 132 -3.54 -8.77 10.89
CA ASP A 132 -2.83 -9.69 10.00
C ASP A 132 -2.22 -8.93 8.81
N LEU A 133 -3.04 -8.32 7.93
CA LEU A 133 -2.57 -7.77 6.66
C LEU A 133 -1.62 -6.57 6.82
N LEU A 134 -1.95 -5.61 7.68
CA LEU A 134 -1.09 -4.42 7.85
C LEU A 134 0.24 -4.75 8.53
N PRO A 135 0.29 -5.55 9.62
CA PRO A 135 1.56 -5.96 10.21
C PRO A 135 2.45 -6.78 9.26
N GLU A 136 1.87 -7.73 8.54
CA GLU A 136 2.62 -8.54 7.58
C GLU A 136 3.15 -7.70 6.41
N LEU A 137 2.37 -6.74 5.93
CA LEU A 137 2.82 -5.81 4.89
C LEU A 137 3.97 -4.92 5.40
N ASP A 138 3.86 -4.37 6.60
CA ASP A 138 4.92 -3.54 7.18
C ASP A 138 6.22 -4.35 7.37
N ALA A 139 6.11 -5.58 7.88
CA ALA A 139 7.24 -6.49 8.04
C ALA A 139 7.87 -6.87 6.69
N LEU A 140 7.05 -7.18 5.68
CA LEU A 140 7.50 -7.43 4.31
C LEU A 140 8.32 -6.25 3.76
N LEU A 141 7.78 -5.05 3.84
CA LEU A 141 8.47 -3.83 3.39
C LEU A 141 9.74 -3.59 4.18
N GLY A 142 9.72 -3.89 5.49
CA GLY A 142 10.88 -3.83 6.38
C GLY A 142 12.05 -4.73 5.95
N SER A 143 11.77 -5.81 5.22
CA SER A 143 12.79 -6.71 4.66
C SER A 143 13.62 -6.08 3.55
N GLN A 144 13.19 -4.95 2.97
CA GLN A 144 13.83 -4.29 1.84
C GLN A 144 14.27 -2.87 2.20
N ARG A 145 15.58 -2.64 2.12
CA ARG A 145 16.18 -1.34 2.48
C ARG A 145 15.53 -0.13 1.78
N LEU A 146 15.05 -0.30 0.54
CA LEU A 146 14.46 0.80 -0.24
C LEU A 146 13.03 1.14 0.18
N PHE A 147 12.38 0.28 0.96
CA PHE A 147 11.04 0.51 1.49
C PHE A 147 11.03 0.97 2.96
N LEU A 148 12.19 1.34 3.54
CA LEU A 148 12.27 1.85 4.91
C LEU A 148 11.98 3.35 4.97
N LEU A 149 11.00 3.76 5.75
CA LEU A 149 10.75 5.18 6.07
C LEU A 149 11.98 5.81 6.72
N GLY A 150 12.61 5.11 7.68
CA GLY A 150 13.79 5.59 8.37
C GLY A 150 14.94 5.95 7.44
N ARG A 151 15.11 5.24 6.32
CA ARG A 151 16.12 5.57 5.31
C ARG A 151 15.83 6.90 4.60
N LEU A 152 14.56 7.14 4.26
CA LEU A 152 14.14 8.42 3.66
C LEU A 152 14.47 9.58 4.60
N LEU A 153 14.11 9.43 5.89
CA LEU A 153 14.34 10.45 6.90
C LEU A 153 15.82 10.67 7.18
N GLN A 154 16.59 9.59 7.30
CA GLN A 154 18.05 9.66 7.46
C GLN A 154 18.72 10.38 6.28
N SER A 155 18.29 10.08 5.05
CA SER A 155 18.82 10.73 3.86
C SER A 155 18.51 12.24 3.82
N ALA A 156 17.32 12.62 4.28
CA ALA A 156 16.95 14.03 4.41
C ALA A 156 17.84 14.77 5.43
N ARG A 157 18.00 14.20 6.62
CA ARG A 157 18.88 14.74 7.67
C ARG A 157 20.32 14.87 7.23
N ALA A 158 20.86 13.88 6.52
CA ALA A 158 22.23 13.83 6.06
C ALA A 158 22.59 14.92 5.01
N ALA A 159 21.60 15.54 4.40
CA ALA A 159 21.80 16.65 3.47
C ALA A 159 21.98 18.01 4.17
N ALA A 160 21.75 18.09 5.49
CA ALA A 160 21.79 19.32 6.25
C ALA A 160 23.20 19.68 6.71
N THR A 161 23.44 20.98 6.92
CA THR A 161 24.71 21.54 7.40
C THR A 161 24.65 21.93 8.90
N SER A 162 23.46 21.89 9.50
CA SER A 162 23.23 22.16 10.94
C SER A 162 22.10 21.28 11.47
N GLU A 163 22.02 21.09 12.80
CA GLU A 163 20.96 20.31 13.42
C GLU A 163 19.56 20.92 13.16
N ARG A 164 19.43 22.24 13.25
CA ARG A 164 18.17 22.93 12.92
C ARG A 164 17.73 22.68 11.47
N GLU A 165 18.66 22.64 10.55
CA GLU A 165 18.38 22.32 9.13
C GLU A 165 18.01 20.85 8.98
N ALA A 166 18.66 19.94 9.72
CA ALA A 166 18.35 18.50 9.72
C ALA A 166 16.91 18.24 10.21
N GLU A 167 16.48 18.89 11.27
CA GLU A 167 15.11 18.83 11.78
C GLU A 167 14.10 19.34 10.75
N GLN A 168 14.42 20.44 10.06
CA GLN A 168 13.57 21.00 9.01
C GLN A 168 13.46 20.07 7.79
N TYR A 169 14.58 19.46 7.38
CA TYR A 169 14.58 18.54 6.25
C TYR A 169 13.86 17.24 6.58
N GLU A 170 14.00 16.70 7.78
CA GLU A 170 13.23 15.56 8.22
C GLU A 170 11.73 15.88 8.24
N ARG A 171 11.35 17.04 8.79
CA ARG A 171 9.94 17.48 8.79
C ARG A 171 9.37 17.58 7.37
N ASN A 172 10.15 18.12 6.43
CA ASN A 172 9.75 18.21 5.03
C ASN A 172 9.60 16.82 4.40
N ALA A 173 10.51 15.89 4.69
CA ALA A 173 10.44 14.53 4.19
C ALA A 173 9.21 13.78 4.74
N ARG A 174 8.89 13.95 6.03
CA ARG A 174 7.66 13.41 6.63
C ARG A 174 6.42 13.99 5.95
N ASN A 175 6.36 15.31 5.77
CA ASN A 175 5.26 15.98 5.09
C ASN A 175 5.00 15.43 3.68
N GLN A 176 6.04 15.08 2.93
CA GLN A 176 5.90 14.54 1.58
C GLN A 176 5.25 13.15 1.54
N VAL A 177 5.31 12.38 2.61
CA VAL A 177 4.78 11.01 2.66
C VAL A 177 3.56 10.86 3.59
N THR A 178 3.14 11.93 4.24
CA THR A 178 2.01 11.97 5.15
C THR A 178 1.03 13.09 4.76
N LEU A 179 0.88 14.07 5.62
CA LEU A 179 -0.06 15.18 5.46
C LEU A 179 0.64 16.37 4.76
N TRP A 180 0.24 16.66 3.53
CA TRP A 180 0.83 17.76 2.77
C TRP A 180 0.31 19.13 3.23
N GLY A 181 1.26 19.98 3.60
CA GLY A 181 1.01 21.35 4.07
C GLY A 181 0.50 21.41 5.51
N PRO A 182 0.48 22.62 6.10
CA PRO A 182 0.17 22.81 7.52
C PRO A 182 -1.28 22.48 7.88
N SER A 183 -2.17 22.52 6.89
CA SER A 183 -3.61 22.28 7.05
C SER A 183 -4.09 20.99 6.36
N GLY A 184 -3.18 20.18 5.81
CA GLY A 184 -3.54 18.96 5.10
C GLY A 184 -4.40 19.19 3.86
N ASN A 185 -4.14 20.24 3.11
CA ASN A 185 -4.95 20.64 1.97
C ASN A 185 -4.94 19.63 0.82
N ILE A 186 -3.87 18.82 0.73
CA ILE A 186 -3.71 17.77 -0.27
C ILE A 186 -3.57 16.44 0.45
N LEU A 187 -4.69 15.73 0.58
CA LEU A 187 -4.73 14.43 1.24
C LEU A 187 -4.17 13.33 0.33
N ASP A 188 -3.39 12.43 0.93
CA ASP A 188 -2.97 11.15 0.31
C ASP A 188 -2.23 11.32 -1.03
N TYR A 189 -1.57 12.48 -1.23
CA TYR A 189 -0.88 12.79 -2.49
C TYR A 189 0.28 11.84 -2.76
N ALA A 190 1.03 11.51 -1.73
CA ALA A 190 2.30 10.79 -1.90
C ALA A 190 2.14 9.32 -2.30
N ASN A 191 1.03 8.67 -1.98
CA ASN A 191 0.74 7.25 -2.28
C ASN A 191 1.94 6.32 -1.99
N LYS A 192 2.63 6.52 -0.85
CA LYS A 192 3.81 5.75 -0.46
C LYS A 192 3.46 4.65 0.53
N GLN A 193 3.97 3.45 0.27
CA GLN A 193 3.88 2.33 1.19
C GLN A 193 5.30 1.98 1.63
N LEU A 194 5.66 2.39 2.84
CA LEU A 194 6.98 2.18 3.45
C LEU A 194 6.79 1.50 4.82
N ALA A 195 7.74 0.66 5.20
CA ALA A 195 7.80 0.12 6.55
C ALA A 195 7.95 1.26 7.56
N GLY A 196 7.17 1.23 8.63
CA GLY A 196 7.01 2.31 9.60
C GLY A 196 5.91 3.31 9.23
N LEU A 197 5.53 3.44 7.94
CA LEU A 197 4.42 4.28 7.51
C LEU A 197 3.10 3.48 7.47
N VAL A 198 3.18 2.19 7.10
CA VAL A 198 2.00 1.33 6.97
C VAL A 198 1.31 1.15 8.31
N LEU A 199 2.05 0.85 9.38
CA LEU A 199 1.46 0.68 10.71
C LEU A 199 1.25 2.00 11.43
N ASP A 200 2.28 2.85 11.51
CA ASP A 200 2.28 4.01 12.41
C ASP A 200 1.45 5.18 11.88
N TYR A 201 1.11 5.18 10.60
CA TYR A 201 0.31 6.23 9.99
C TYR A 201 -1.00 5.70 9.40
N TYR A 202 -0.92 4.81 8.40
CA TYR A 202 -2.14 4.29 7.78
C TYR A 202 -2.90 3.34 8.70
N GLY A 203 -2.22 2.50 9.46
CA GLY A 203 -2.82 1.58 10.42
C GLY A 203 -3.66 2.31 11.47
N VAL A 204 -3.19 3.46 11.95
CA VAL A 204 -3.93 4.29 12.90
C VAL A 204 -5.22 4.85 12.28
N ARG A 205 -5.19 5.30 11.03
CA ARG A 205 -6.39 5.75 10.30
C ARG A 205 -7.43 4.63 10.18
N TRP A 206 -6.99 3.44 9.77
CA TRP A 206 -7.85 2.28 9.61
C TRP A 206 -8.42 1.78 10.94
N SER A 207 -7.61 1.76 11.99
CA SER A 207 -8.04 1.39 13.34
C SER A 207 -9.14 2.33 13.84
N LEU A 208 -8.94 3.64 13.71
CA LEU A 208 -9.94 4.62 14.10
C LEU A 208 -11.24 4.47 13.28
N PHE A 209 -11.12 4.27 11.97
CA PHE A 209 -12.28 4.07 11.11
C PHE A 209 -13.11 2.86 11.53
N VAL A 210 -12.46 1.69 11.68
CA VAL A 210 -13.14 0.46 12.11
C VAL A 210 -13.77 0.62 13.50
N SER A 211 -13.06 1.25 14.44
CA SER A 211 -13.56 1.49 15.81
C SER A 211 -14.84 2.35 15.81
N LEU A 212 -14.88 3.41 15.03
CA LEU A 212 -16.07 4.27 14.93
C LEU A 212 -17.24 3.58 14.22
N LEU A 213 -16.98 2.70 13.25
CA LEU A 213 -18.04 1.86 12.66
C LEU A 213 -18.60 0.87 13.67
N VAL A 214 -17.76 0.23 14.48
CA VAL A 214 -18.17 -0.65 15.56
C VAL A 214 -18.99 0.10 16.60
N GLU A 215 -18.55 1.27 17.02
CA GLU A 215 -19.26 2.14 17.96
C GLU A 215 -20.65 2.52 17.42
N SER A 216 -20.71 2.92 16.14
CA SER A 216 -21.97 3.25 15.46
C SER A 216 -22.97 2.09 15.48
N LEU A 217 -22.52 0.85 15.26
CA LEU A 217 -23.37 -0.34 15.31
C LEU A 217 -23.83 -0.66 16.75
N ASN A 218 -22.97 -0.50 17.74
CA ASN A 218 -23.25 -0.79 19.13
C ASN A 218 -24.23 0.22 19.75
N THR A 219 -24.07 1.49 19.43
CA THR A 219 -24.90 2.58 19.99
C THR A 219 -26.17 2.84 19.18
N GLY A 220 -26.22 2.38 17.93
CA GLY A 220 -27.29 2.72 16.98
C GLY A 220 -27.16 4.13 16.40
N SER A 221 -26.15 4.91 16.79
CA SER A 221 -25.88 6.26 16.26
C SER A 221 -25.31 6.18 14.84
N PRO A 222 -25.62 7.11 13.93
CA PRO A 222 -25.05 7.08 12.59
C PRO A 222 -23.54 7.36 12.60
N PHE A 223 -22.79 6.73 11.69
CA PHE A 223 -21.42 7.08 11.43
C PHE A 223 -21.35 8.42 10.66
N HIS A 224 -20.54 9.37 11.14
CA HIS A 224 -20.34 10.67 10.53
C HIS A 224 -18.92 10.81 9.96
N GLN A 225 -18.79 10.81 8.65
CA GLN A 225 -17.48 10.91 7.96
C GLN A 225 -16.71 12.17 8.36
N GLU A 226 -17.38 13.30 8.55
CA GLU A 226 -16.72 14.56 8.91
C GLU A 226 -16.11 14.50 10.32
N GLN A 227 -16.80 13.88 11.28
CA GLN A 227 -16.24 13.66 12.63
C GLN A 227 -15.04 12.75 12.59
N PHE A 228 -15.08 11.67 11.79
CA PHE A 228 -13.91 10.84 11.55
C PHE A 228 -12.76 11.64 10.93
N ASN A 229 -13.02 12.47 9.91
CA ASN A 229 -12.01 13.28 9.25
C ASN A 229 -11.33 14.26 10.22
N GLN A 230 -12.09 14.86 11.13
CA GLN A 230 -11.57 15.75 12.17
C GLN A 230 -10.73 14.99 13.20
N ALA A 231 -11.21 13.83 13.65
CA ALA A 231 -10.50 12.99 14.62
C ALA A 231 -9.18 12.46 14.04
N VAL A 232 -9.19 11.94 12.82
CA VAL A 232 -7.99 11.41 12.17
C VAL A 232 -6.95 12.51 11.89
N PHE A 233 -7.39 13.72 11.56
CA PHE A 233 -6.49 14.86 11.35
C PHE A 233 -5.67 15.20 12.60
N GLN A 234 -6.25 15.06 13.81
CA GLN A 234 -5.51 15.26 15.05
C GLN A 234 -4.42 14.23 15.29
N VAL A 235 -4.59 13.03 14.76
CA VAL A 235 -3.61 11.94 14.86
C VAL A 235 -2.53 12.04 13.79
N GLU A 236 -2.86 12.64 12.65
CA GLU A 236 -1.94 12.82 11.51
C GLU A 236 -0.94 13.97 11.70
N ARG A 237 -1.18 14.88 12.63
CA ARG A 237 -0.31 16.04 12.97
C ARG A 237 0.88 15.64 13.84
#